data_189420855e4f701ffe52abc7a6532a46
#
_entry.id   189420855e4f701ffe52abc7a6532a46
#
_cell.length_a   1.000
_cell.length_b   1.000
_cell.length_c   1.000
_cell.angle_alpha   90.00
_cell.angle_beta   90.00
_cell.angle_gamma   90.00
#
_symmetry.space_group_name_H-M   'P 1'
#
loop_
_entity.id
_entity.type
_entity.pdbx_description
1 polymer ?
#
loop_
_entity_poly.entity_id
_entity_poly.type
_entity_poly.pdbx_seq_one_letter_code
_entity_poly.pdbx_strand_id
1 'polypeptide(L)'
;MEATIISGAWKGHLGRGLAPKELQYLLGTAQGMTAKEIARQFDVAACTVAKRLSCAMFKLGVTRQTAAVAEAMRRQIISPMCFVLAALIAMHAMIGDESMRRDRRVPERRTAQVRMVRRAEQPVLLA
;
A
#
# COMPACT_ATOMS: atom_id res chain seq x y z
N MET A 1 9.90 -18.73 -16.14
CA MET A 1 8.62 -17.97 -16.19
C MET A 1 7.95 -17.99 -14.83
N GLU A 2 7.78 -16.85 -14.23
CA GLU A 2 7.00 -16.76 -13.01
C GLU A 2 5.52 -16.82 -13.35
N ALA A 3 4.84 -17.86 -12.87
CA ALA A 3 3.39 -17.95 -12.99
C ALA A 3 2.75 -16.97 -11.99
N THR A 4 1.81 -16.19 -12.46
CA THR A 4 1.12 -15.19 -11.66
C THR A 4 -0.38 -15.38 -11.71
N ILE A 5 -1.06 -15.07 -10.61
CA ILE A 5 -2.52 -15.06 -10.52
C ILE A 5 -2.96 -13.61 -10.32
N ILE A 6 -3.90 -13.15 -11.13
CA ILE A 6 -4.47 -11.81 -11.00
C ILE A 6 -5.90 -11.96 -10.46
N SER A 7 -6.21 -11.23 -9.40
CA SER A 7 -7.54 -11.22 -8.79
C SER A 7 -7.89 -9.77 -8.41
N GLY A 8 -8.80 -9.17 -9.16
CA GLY A 8 -9.17 -7.78 -9.00
C GLY A 8 -7.97 -6.85 -9.18
N ALA A 9 -7.70 -6.02 -8.19
CA ALA A 9 -6.57 -5.08 -8.18
C ALA A 9 -5.28 -5.69 -7.60
N TRP A 10 -5.21 -6.99 -7.42
CA TRP A 10 -4.10 -7.69 -6.77
C TRP A 10 -3.47 -8.71 -7.70
N LYS A 11 -2.17 -8.83 -7.61
CA LYS A 11 -1.36 -9.79 -8.34
C LYS A 11 -0.64 -10.70 -7.35
N GLY A 12 -0.76 -12.02 -7.53
CA GLY A 12 -0.06 -13.00 -6.73
C GLY A 12 0.98 -13.75 -7.54
N HIS A 13 2.13 -14.01 -6.95
CA HIS A 13 3.23 -14.77 -7.56
C HIS A 13 3.22 -16.21 -7.04
N LEU A 14 3.11 -17.16 -7.97
CA LEU A 14 3.20 -18.58 -7.66
C LEU A 14 4.67 -19.00 -7.43
N GLY A 15 4.85 -20.11 -6.70
CA GLY A 15 6.18 -20.66 -6.46
C GLY A 15 7.00 -19.99 -5.36
N ARG A 16 6.38 -19.10 -4.59
CA ARG A 16 7.05 -18.39 -3.48
C ARG A 16 6.67 -18.94 -2.09
N GLY A 17 6.37 -20.23 -2.01
CA GLY A 17 6.11 -20.92 -0.75
C GLY A 17 4.64 -21.12 -0.41
N LEU A 18 3.71 -20.58 -1.18
CA LEU A 18 2.26 -20.81 -1.02
C LEU A 18 1.72 -21.66 -2.15
N ALA A 19 0.78 -22.55 -1.81
CA ALA A 19 0.04 -23.34 -2.81
C ALA A 19 -0.90 -22.42 -3.62
N PRO A 20 -1.24 -22.77 -4.87
CA PRO A 20 -2.09 -21.92 -5.72
C PRO A 20 -3.44 -21.57 -5.07
N LYS A 21 -4.09 -22.52 -4.41
CA LYS A 21 -5.35 -22.29 -3.72
C LYS A 21 -5.21 -21.37 -2.49
N GLU A 22 -4.15 -21.56 -1.73
CA GLU A 22 -3.82 -20.69 -0.59
C GLU A 22 -3.60 -19.24 -1.05
N LEU A 23 -2.87 -19.06 -2.16
CA LEU A 23 -2.62 -17.76 -2.76
C LEU A 23 -3.91 -17.10 -3.26
N GLN A 24 -4.79 -17.84 -3.93
CA GLN A 24 -6.09 -17.33 -4.40
C GLN A 24 -6.96 -16.83 -3.24
N TYR A 25 -7.03 -17.60 -2.16
CA TYR A 25 -7.84 -17.23 -0.99
C TYR A 25 -7.21 -16.05 -0.23
N LEU A 26 -5.89 -15.98 -0.18
CA LEU A 26 -5.18 -14.85 0.41
C LEU A 26 -5.40 -13.56 -0.40
N LEU A 27 -5.44 -13.65 -1.72
CA LEU A 27 -5.78 -12.53 -2.59
C LEU A 27 -7.22 -12.04 -2.34
N GLY A 28 -8.16 -12.95 -2.15
CA GLY A 28 -9.53 -12.62 -1.75
C GLY A 28 -9.57 -11.88 -0.41
N THR A 29 -8.80 -12.33 0.56
CA THR A 29 -8.67 -11.67 1.87
C THR A 29 -8.06 -10.27 1.73
N ALA A 30 -7.07 -10.10 0.86
CA ALA A 30 -6.47 -8.80 0.58
C ALA A 30 -7.47 -7.80 -0.05
N GLN A 31 -8.45 -8.30 -0.79
CA GLN A 31 -9.55 -7.50 -1.32
C GLN A 31 -10.62 -7.14 -0.29
N GLY A 32 -10.51 -7.63 0.94
CA GLY A 32 -11.47 -7.41 1.99
C GLY A 32 -12.63 -8.42 2.01
N MET A 33 -12.52 -9.51 1.28
CA MET A 33 -13.54 -10.56 1.25
C MET A 33 -13.48 -11.43 2.50
N THR A 34 -14.65 -11.78 3.01
CA THR A 34 -14.77 -12.77 4.09
C THR A 34 -14.60 -14.20 3.55
N ALA A 35 -14.32 -15.15 4.44
CA ALA A 35 -14.20 -16.56 4.07
C ALA A 35 -15.47 -17.09 3.39
N LYS A 36 -16.64 -16.61 3.79
CA LYS A 36 -17.93 -16.97 3.17
C LYS A 36 -18.05 -16.43 1.75
N GLU A 37 -17.63 -15.21 1.51
CA GLU A 37 -17.63 -14.58 0.18
C GLU A 37 -16.66 -15.28 -0.76
N ILE A 38 -15.47 -15.61 -0.28
CA ILE A 38 -14.46 -16.38 -1.03
C ILE A 38 -15.02 -17.77 -1.38
N ALA A 39 -15.67 -18.42 -0.41
CA ALA A 39 -16.28 -19.73 -0.59
C ALA A 39 -17.37 -19.69 -1.69
N ARG A 40 -18.18 -18.67 -1.71
CA ARG A 40 -19.19 -18.47 -2.77
C ARG A 40 -18.57 -18.22 -4.13
N GLN A 41 -17.54 -17.42 -4.20
CA GLN A 41 -16.85 -17.09 -5.46
C GLN A 41 -16.20 -18.32 -6.10
N PHE A 42 -15.60 -19.18 -5.31
CA PHE A 42 -14.89 -20.37 -5.79
C PHE A 42 -15.72 -21.66 -5.71
N ASP A 43 -16.98 -21.55 -5.29
CA ASP A 43 -17.90 -22.70 -5.12
C ASP A 43 -17.32 -23.82 -4.25
N VAL A 44 -16.81 -23.45 -3.08
CA VAL A 44 -16.23 -24.36 -2.08
C VAL A 44 -16.86 -24.10 -0.72
N ALA A 45 -16.66 -25.03 0.23
CA ALA A 45 -17.12 -24.84 1.60
C ALA A 45 -16.30 -23.76 2.32
N ALA A 46 -16.96 -22.95 3.16
CA ALA A 46 -16.29 -21.93 3.95
C ALA A 46 -15.20 -22.49 4.88
N CYS A 47 -15.42 -23.70 5.43
CA CYS A 47 -14.42 -24.39 6.25
C CYS A 47 -13.16 -24.75 5.45
N THR A 48 -13.29 -25.07 4.18
CA THR A 48 -12.14 -25.34 3.29
C THR A 48 -11.31 -24.07 3.09
N VAL A 49 -11.96 -22.94 2.86
CA VAL A 49 -11.30 -21.63 2.76
C VAL A 49 -10.56 -21.30 4.05
N ALA A 50 -11.23 -21.48 5.20
CA ALA A 50 -10.63 -21.23 6.51
C ALA A 50 -9.39 -22.09 6.76
N LYS A 51 -9.46 -23.38 6.43
CA LYS A 51 -8.31 -24.30 6.56
C LYS A 51 -7.15 -23.90 5.67
N ARG A 52 -7.42 -23.54 4.42
CA ARG A 52 -6.37 -23.09 3.48
C ARG A 52 -5.73 -21.79 3.93
N LEU A 53 -6.52 -20.84 4.42
CA LEU A 53 -5.98 -19.60 4.97
C LEU A 53 -5.16 -19.86 6.23
N SER A 54 -5.58 -20.78 7.09
CA SER A 54 -4.79 -21.19 8.27
C SER A 54 -3.45 -21.81 7.87
N CYS A 55 -3.42 -22.65 6.83
CA CYS A 55 -2.17 -23.18 6.30
C CYS A 55 -1.26 -22.08 5.76
N ALA A 56 -1.82 -21.11 5.04
CA ALA A 56 -1.06 -19.96 4.53
C ALA A 56 -0.49 -19.13 5.69
N MET A 57 -1.29 -18.84 6.71
CA MET A 57 -0.84 -18.13 7.90
C MET A 57 0.29 -18.87 8.62
N PHE A 58 0.19 -20.18 8.74
CA PHE A 58 1.24 -21.01 9.33
C PHE A 58 2.55 -20.92 8.54
N LYS A 59 2.48 -21.01 7.21
CA LYS A 59 3.65 -20.88 6.33
C LYS A 59 4.28 -19.51 6.40
N LEU A 60 3.48 -18.46 6.60
CA LEU A 60 3.97 -17.09 6.76
C LEU A 60 4.41 -16.77 8.19
N GLY A 61 4.14 -17.65 9.15
CA GLY A 61 4.51 -17.46 10.55
C GLY A 61 3.70 -16.40 11.28
N VAL A 62 2.46 -16.19 10.89
CA VAL A 62 1.54 -15.19 11.46
C VAL A 62 0.29 -15.83 12.00
N THR A 63 -0.41 -15.14 12.92
CA THR A 63 -1.61 -15.64 13.60
C THR A 63 -2.90 -14.97 13.14
N ARG A 64 -2.81 -13.85 12.41
CA ARG A 64 -3.97 -13.08 11.95
C ARG A 64 -3.97 -12.96 10.43
N GLN A 65 -5.15 -12.92 9.84
CA GLN A 65 -5.31 -12.77 8.39
C GLN A 65 -4.75 -11.45 7.87
N THR A 66 -4.94 -10.38 8.61
CA THR A 66 -4.36 -9.06 8.27
C THR A 66 -2.83 -9.09 8.27
N ALA A 67 -2.25 -9.77 9.24
CA ALA A 67 -0.80 -9.98 9.31
C ALA A 67 -0.31 -10.87 8.17
N ALA A 68 -1.10 -11.86 7.74
CA ALA A 68 -0.78 -12.72 6.60
C ALA A 68 -0.69 -11.92 5.31
N VAL A 69 -1.63 -11.02 5.06
CA VAL A 69 -1.61 -10.13 3.90
C VAL A 69 -0.38 -9.21 3.95
N ALA A 70 -0.10 -8.59 5.09
CA ALA A 70 1.06 -7.71 5.26
C ALA A 70 2.38 -8.46 5.05
N GLU A 71 2.52 -9.66 5.60
CA GLU A 71 3.71 -10.48 5.44
C GLU A 71 3.90 -10.96 3.99
N ALA A 72 2.81 -11.34 3.32
CA ALA A 72 2.83 -11.71 1.91
C ALA A 72 3.25 -10.52 1.02
N MET A 73 2.81 -9.32 1.34
CA MET A 73 3.26 -8.10 0.66
C MET A 73 4.74 -7.83 0.91
N ARG A 74 5.20 -7.98 2.16
CA ARG A 74 6.61 -7.80 2.52
C ARG A 74 7.52 -8.78 1.77
N ARG A 75 7.09 -10.02 1.61
CA ARG A 75 7.82 -11.05 0.85
C ARG A 75 7.61 -10.97 -0.66
N GLN A 76 6.82 -10.00 -1.12
CA GLN A 76 6.46 -9.83 -2.54
C GLN A 76 5.76 -11.05 -3.16
N ILE A 77 5.05 -11.83 -2.34
CA ILE A 77 4.19 -12.93 -2.81
C ILE A 77 2.94 -12.35 -3.47
N ILE A 78 2.36 -11.30 -2.86
CA ILE A 78 1.26 -10.53 -3.42
C ILE A 78 1.66 -9.07 -3.56
N SER A 79 1.16 -8.42 -4.61
CA SER A 79 1.37 -6.98 -4.83
C SER A 79 0.10 -6.34 -5.37
N PRO A 80 -0.26 -5.14 -4.91
CA PRO A 80 -1.35 -4.39 -5.53
C PRO A 80 -0.92 -3.93 -6.92
N MET A 81 -1.78 -4.06 -7.91
CA MET A 81 -1.48 -3.63 -9.28
C MET A 81 -1.26 -2.12 -9.39
N CYS A 82 -1.90 -1.34 -8.51
CA CYS A 82 -1.68 0.11 -8.43
C CYS A 82 -0.28 0.49 -7.94
N PHE A 83 0.51 -0.44 -7.40
CA PHE A 83 1.88 -0.19 -6.94
C PHE A 83 2.79 0.22 -8.10
N VAL A 84 2.61 -0.34 -9.29
CA VAL A 84 3.37 0.05 -10.49
C VAL A 84 3.06 1.49 -10.89
N LEU A 85 1.79 1.89 -10.85
CA LEU A 85 1.36 3.27 -11.09
C LEU A 85 1.91 4.22 -10.02
N ALA A 86 1.85 3.84 -8.75
CA ALA A 86 2.42 4.62 -7.65
C ALA A 86 3.94 4.79 -7.80
N ALA A 87 4.65 3.75 -8.22
CA ALA A 87 6.09 3.80 -8.49
C ALA A 87 6.40 4.73 -9.66
N LEU A 88 5.63 4.71 -10.74
CA LEU A 88 5.77 5.62 -11.88
C LEU A 88 5.50 7.07 -11.49
N ILE A 89 4.45 7.32 -10.71
CA ILE A 89 4.14 8.64 -10.16
C ILE A 89 5.27 9.12 -9.24
N ALA A 90 5.80 8.25 -8.39
CA ALA A 90 6.92 8.57 -7.50
C ALA A 90 8.20 8.89 -8.29
N MET A 91 8.49 8.17 -9.37
CA MET A 91 9.61 8.46 -10.26
C MET A 91 9.45 9.82 -10.94
N HIS A 92 8.26 10.14 -11.42
CA HIS A 92 7.96 11.45 -11.99
C HIS A 92 8.03 12.55 -10.93
N ALA A 93 7.58 12.31 -9.71
CA ALA A 93 7.68 13.24 -8.59
C ALA A 93 9.14 13.49 -8.18
N MET A 94 10.01 12.49 -8.25
CA MET A 94 11.45 12.66 -8.00
C MET A 94 12.13 13.56 -9.02
N ILE A 95 11.75 13.47 -10.29
CA ILE A 95 12.27 14.32 -11.36
C ILE A 95 11.76 15.77 -11.22
N GLY A 96 10.51 15.93 -10.73
CA GLY A 96 9.88 17.23 -10.52
C GLY A 96 10.04 17.83 -9.12
N ASP A 97 10.63 17.09 -8.19
CA ASP A 97 10.66 17.46 -6.77
C ASP A 97 11.53 18.69 -6.47
N GLU A 98 12.57 18.93 -7.27
CA GLU A 98 13.40 20.14 -7.14
C GLU A 98 12.60 21.42 -7.45
N SER A 99 11.71 21.39 -8.41
CA SER A 99 10.87 22.54 -8.74
C SER A 99 9.78 22.77 -7.70
N MET A 100 9.18 21.70 -7.17
CA MET A 100 8.15 21.80 -6.12
C MET A 100 8.73 22.20 -4.76
N ARG A 101 9.93 21.78 -4.42
CA ARG A 101 10.62 22.21 -3.20
C ARG A 101 10.98 23.68 -3.24
N ARG A 102 11.34 24.22 -4.40
CA ARG A 102 11.57 25.64 -4.58
C ARG A 102 10.31 26.47 -4.36
N ASP A 103 9.19 26.03 -4.92
CA ASP A 103 7.92 26.73 -4.79
C ASP A 103 7.34 26.72 -3.36
N ARG A 104 7.57 25.65 -2.60
CA ARG A 104 7.15 25.58 -1.20
C ARG A 104 8.00 26.45 -0.27
N ARG A 105 9.28 26.69 -0.60
CA ARG A 105 10.16 27.56 0.20
C ARG A 105 9.89 29.05 -0.03
N VAL A 106 9.45 29.42 -1.22
CA VAL A 106 9.18 30.81 -1.59
C VAL A 106 8.05 31.44 -0.74
N PRO A 107 6.91 30.77 -0.49
CA PRO A 107 5.85 31.33 0.36
C PRO A 107 6.28 31.51 1.82
N GLU A 108 7.07 30.58 2.36
CA GLU A 108 7.56 30.70 3.74
C GLU A 108 8.54 31.86 3.93
N ARG A 109 9.42 32.11 2.97
CA ARG A 109 10.32 33.26 3.00
C ARG A 109 9.55 34.58 2.89
N ARG A 110 8.54 34.65 2.04
CA ARG A 110 7.69 35.83 1.92
C ARG A 110 6.92 36.12 3.21
N THR A 111 6.35 35.09 3.84
CA THR A 111 5.64 35.24 5.12
C THR A 111 6.59 35.66 6.26
N ALA A 112 7.80 35.12 6.30
CA ALA A 112 8.82 35.49 7.27
C ALA A 112 9.31 36.93 7.07
N GLN A 113 9.52 37.33 5.82
CA GLN A 113 9.90 38.72 5.48
C GLN A 113 8.78 39.70 5.81
N VAL A 114 7.52 39.39 5.51
CA VAL A 114 6.37 40.24 5.86
C VAL A 114 6.21 40.36 7.38
N ARG A 115 6.46 39.28 8.13
CA ARG A 115 6.45 39.33 9.60
C ARG A 115 7.59 40.17 10.17
N MET A 116 8.79 40.11 9.59
CA MET A 116 9.92 40.95 9.98
C MET A 116 9.68 42.43 9.66
N VAL A 117 9.13 42.76 8.50
CA VAL A 117 8.77 44.11 8.10
C VAL A 117 7.70 44.69 9.02
N ARG A 118 6.67 43.94 9.37
CA ARG A 118 5.64 44.36 10.35
C ARG A 118 6.22 44.61 11.75
N ARG A 119 7.18 43.77 12.17
CA ARG A 119 7.85 43.95 13.46
C ARG A 119 8.76 45.17 13.50
N ALA A 120 9.41 45.48 12.36
CA ALA A 120 10.25 46.67 12.22
C ALA A 120 9.43 47.98 12.18
N GLU A 121 8.19 47.95 11.65
CA GLU A 121 7.27 49.08 11.62
C GLU A 121 6.58 49.38 12.95
N GLN A 122 6.38 48.37 13.80
CA GLN A 122 5.71 48.52 15.09
C GLN A 122 6.39 49.53 16.05
N PRO A 123 7.74 49.61 16.18
CA PRO A 123 8.36 50.59 17.05
C PRO A 123 8.22 52.02 16.57
N VAL A 124 8.07 52.22 15.26
CA VAL A 124 7.92 53.57 14.65
C VAL A 124 6.53 54.14 14.94
N LEU A 125 5.50 53.30 15.07
CA LEU A 125 4.14 53.70 15.37
C LEU A 125 3.93 54.06 16.87
N LEU A 126 4.83 53.66 17.75
CA LEU A 126 4.80 53.94 19.18
C LEU A 126 5.65 55.17 19.59
N ALA A 127 6.39 55.70 18.66
CA ALA A 127 7.14 56.93 18.83
C ALA A 127 6.37 58.14 18.30
#